data_725ac278bcc13b2f410766e10c12480b
#
_entry.id   725ac278bcc13b2f410766e10c12480b
#
_cell.length_a   1.000
_cell.length_b   1.000
_cell.length_c   1.000
_cell.angle_alpha   90.00
_cell.angle_beta   90.00
_cell.angle_gamma   90.00
#
_symmetry.space_group_name_H-M   'P 1'
#
loop_
_entity.id
_entity.type
_entity.pdbx_description
1 polymer ?
#
loop_
_entity_poly.entity_id
_entity_poly.type
_entity_poly.pdbx_seq_one_letter_code
_entity_poly.pdbx_strand_id
1 'polypeptide(L)'
;MAKGFTSAILLAGLGAILFSAKAIVVKLCYAHGADAATVLALRMLFSLPFFWSAVWWVNKTQNLDPVCRKDRFALIVLGFLGYYVSSYLDFLGLETITVGLERIILYLTPAIVLVLSQFLLNKIISKRQWIAMAVAYLGVIVVFAQDIRFDGLPVVIGGLFVFASAISYAIYLIYSGEIVSRVGSIRLVAYASASATFFSVLQALIVNPVALWSQPMAVYQLSVFNGSFCTFVPMLFIMIAVNRVGSGLAAQAGAIGPVATIFLGWYFLAERISVLQLVGMAIVLISMGILLTVNRSQRVEV
;
A
#
# COMPACT_ATOMS: atom_id res chain seq x y z
N MET A 1 -7.84 3.51 -30.77
CA MET A 1 -6.87 3.88 -29.71
C MET A 1 -7.51 4.61 -28.52
N ALA A 2 -8.44 5.56 -28.69
CA ALA A 2 -9.03 6.31 -27.57
C ALA A 2 -9.80 5.45 -26.53
N LYS A 3 -10.57 4.45 -26.95
CA LYS A 3 -11.35 3.59 -26.03
C LYS A 3 -10.46 2.78 -25.08
N GLY A 4 -9.30 2.29 -25.54
CA GLY A 4 -8.35 1.54 -24.69
C GLY A 4 -7.63 2.40 -23.68
N PHE A 5 -7.35 3.67 -24.01
CA PHE A 5 -6.70 4.63 -23.13
C PHE A 5 -7.63 5.05 -21.98
N THR A 6 -8.87 5.44 -22.29
CA THR A 6 -9.86 5.84 -21.26
C THR A 6 -10.17 4.67 -20.30
N SER A 7 -10.35 3.44 -20.82
CA SER A 7 -10.59 2.28 -19.98
C SER A 7 -9.43 1.97 -19.04
N ALA A 8 -8.19 2.18 -19.47
CA ALA A 8 -7.02 1.96 -18.61
C ALA A 8 -6.93 2.98 -17.46
N ILE A 9 -7.23 4.26 -17.74
CA ILE A 9 -7.27 5.30 -16.69
C ILE A 9 -8.40 5.01 -15.69
N LEU A 10 -9.58 4.62 -16.19
CA LEU A 10 -10.70 4.23 -15.30
C LEU A 10 -10.35 3.03 -14.44
N LEU A 11 -9.69 2.00 -14.98
CA LEU A 11 -9.23 0.85 -14.21
C LEU A 11 -8.21 1.26 -13.14
N ALA A 12 -7.25 2.14 -13.46
CA ALA A 12 -6.30 2.65 -12.47
C ALA A 12 -6.99 3.41 -11.34
N GLY A 13 -7.94 4.28 -11.66
CA GLY A 13 -8.71 5.03 -10.68
C GLY A 13 -9.58 4.13 -9.81
N LEU A 14 -10.30 3.18 -10.40
CA LEU A 14 -11.09 2.19 -9.66
C LEU A 14 -10.20 1.32 -8.77
N GLY A 15 -9.04 0.88 -9.26
CA GLY A 15 -8.07 0.15 -8.48
C GLY A 15 -7.60 0.95 -7.25
N ALA A 16 -7.32 2.24 -7.42
CA ALA A 16 -6.93 3.11 -6.32
C ALA A 16 -8.05 3.31 -5.27
N ILE A 17 -9.30 3.46 -5.71
CA ILE A 17 -10.45 3.57 -4.81
C ILE A 17 -10.66 2.27 -4.01
N LEU A 18 -10.63 1.11 -4.68
CA LEU A 18 -10.75 -0.19 -4.02
C LEU A 18 -9.60 -0.43 -3.04
N PHE A 19 -8.37 -0.07 -3.41
CA PHE A 19 -7.22 -0.16 -2.52
C PHE A 19 -7.35 0.77 -1.30
N SER A 20 -7.98 1.93 -1.48
CA SER A 20 -8.27 2.87 -0.39
C SER A 20 -9.28 2.32 0.61
N ALA A 21 -10.22 1.49 0.17
CA ALA A 21 -11.20 0.85 1.05
C ALA A 21 -10.55 -0.17 2.02
N LYS A 22 -9.29 -0.60 1.80
CA LYS A 22 -8.57 -1.52 2.70
C LYS A 22 -8.59 -1.06 4.16
N ALA A 23 -8.19 0.17 4.41
CA ALA A 23 -8.11 0.73 5.76
C ALA A 23 -9.49 0.82 6.45
N ILE A 24 -10.52 1.15 5.67
CA ILE A 24 -11.91 1.18 6.15
C ILE A 24 -12.33 -0.21 6.63
N VAL A 25 -12.12 -1.24 5.81
CA VAL A 25 -12.49 -2.61 6.14
C VAL A 25 -11.72 -3.12 7.36
N VAL A 26 -10.45 -2.75 7.52
CA VAL A 26 -9.65 -3.06 8.72
C VAL A 26 -10.29 -2.46 9.97
N LYS A 27 -10.64 -1.17 9.95
CA LYS A 27 -11.30 -0.51 11.08
C LYS A 27 -12.69 -1.10 11.39
N LEU A 28 -13.43 -1.52 10.37
CA LEU A 28 -14.69 -2.24 10.58
C LEU A 28 -14.45 -3.60 11.26
N CYS A 29 -13.38 -4.32 10.94
CA CYS A 29 -13.01 -5.54 11.67
C CYS A 29 -12.68 -5.24 13.14
N TYR A 30 -11.98 -4.14 13.43
CA TYR A 30 -11.68 -3.71 14.81
C TYR A 30 -12.95 -3.37 15.60
N ALA A 31 -13.94 -2.75 14.96
CA ALA A 31 -15.24 -2.49 15.57
C ALA A 31 -15.99 -3.78 15.98
N HIS A 32 -15.65 -4.93 15.37
CA HIS A 32 -16.15 -6.25 15.75
C HIS A 32 -15.22 -7.02 16.72
N GLY A 33 -14.19 -6.35 17.27
CA GLY A 33 -13.30 -6.91 18.29
C GLY A 33 -12.11 -7.72 17.75
N ALA A 34 -11.87 -7.72 16.45
CA ALA A 34 -10.68 -8.37 15.88
C ALA A 34 -9.43 -7.50 16.07
N ASP A 35 -8.29 -8.12 16.36
CA ASP A 35 -6.99 -7.47 16.50
C ASP A 35 -6.23 -7.39 15.15
N ALA A 36 -5.19 -6.54 15.09
CA ALA A 36 -4.39 -6.30 13.90
C ALA A 36 -3.77 -7.58 13.31
N ALA A 37 -3.26 -8.49 14.16
CA ALA A 37 -2.61 -9.71 13.72
C ALA A 37 -3.61 -10.67 13.07
N THR A 38 -4.78 -10.83 13.67
CA THR A 38 -5.88 -11.68 13.16
C THR A 38 -6.43 -11.13 11.84
N VAL A 39 -6.71 -9.82 11.75
CA VAL A 39 -7.21 -9.21 10.52
C VAL A 39 -6.19 -9.33 9.39
N LEU A 40 -4.91 -9.13 9.68
CA LEU A 40 -3.85 -9.31 8.68
C LEU A 40 -3.77 -10.75 8.20
N ALA A 41 -3.77 -11.73 9.10
CA ALA A 41 -3.68 -13.14 8.76
C ALA A 41 -4.87 -13.59 7.90
N LEU A 42 -6.09 -13.25 8.28
CA LEU A 42 -7.30 -13.56 7.51
C LEU A 42 -7.28 -12.92 6.12
N ARG A 43 -6.93 -11.62 6.04
CA ARG A 43 -6.79 -10.93 4.76
C ARG A 43 -5.78 -11.63 3.84
N MET A 44 -4.62 -12.01 4.35
CA MET A 44 -3.58 -12.67 3.56
C MET A 44 -4.01 -14.08 3.15
N LEU A 45 -4.65 -14.85 4.04
CA LEU A 45 -5.20 -16.17 3.73
C LEU A 45 -6.23 -16.10 2.60
N PHE A 46 -7.17 -15.16 2.67
CA PHE A 46 -8.21 -15.04 1.64
C PHE A 46 -7.72 -14.44 0.33
N SER A 47 -6.62 -13.66 0.33
CA SER A 47 -6.02 -13.15 -0.91
C SER A 47 -5.15 -14.20 -1.63
N LEU A 48 -4.56 -15.13 -0.91
CA LEU A 48 -3.60 -16.10 -1.43
C LEU A 48 -4.11 -16.95 -2.61
N PRO A 49 -5.32 -17.55 -2.57
CA PRO A 49 -5.84 -18.33 -3.68
C PRO A 49 -5.93 -17.53 -4.99
N PHE A 50 -6.28 -16.26 -4.91
CA PHE A 50 -6.38 -15.39 -6.09
C PHE A 50 -5.01 -15.10 -6.69
N PHE A 51 -3.99 -14.84 -5.87
CA PHE A 51 -2.62 -14.64 -6.36
C PHE A 51 -2.05 -15.90 -6.99
N TRP A 52 -2.30 -17.08 -6.39
CA TRP A 52 -1.84 -18.34 -6.94
C TRP A 52 -2.56 -18.72 -8.24
N SER A 53 -3.86 -18.44 -8.36
CA SER A 53 -4.59 -18.62 -9.62
C SER A 53 -4.03 -17.75 -10.73
N ALA A 54 -3.65 -16.49 -10.42
CA ALA A 54 -3.01 -15.60 -11.37
C ALA A 54 -1.62 -16.11 -11.80
N VAL A 55 -0.81 -16.64 -10.88
CA VAL A 55 0.49 -17.26 -11.21
C VAL A 55 0.31 -18.50 -12.07
N TRP A 56 -0.65 -19.37 -11.73
CA TRP A 56 -0.95 -20.56 -12.52
C TRP A 56 -1.34 -20.18 -13.95
N TRP A 57 -2.20 -19.15 -14.12
CA TRP A 57 -2.57 -18.64 -15.43
C TRP A 57 -1.35 -18.13 -16.20
N VAL A 58 -0.52 -17.29 -15.60
CA VAL A 58 0.67 -16.70 -16.24
C VAL A 58 1.68 -17.79 -16.62
N ASN A 59 1.92 -18.75 -15.76
CA ASN A 59 2.83 -19.86 -16.06
C ASN A 59 2.34 -20.76 -17.20
N LYS A 60 1.01 -20.87 -17.36
CA LYS A 60 0.39 -21.66 -18.44
C LYS A 60 0.41 -20.93 -19.79
N THR A 61 0.30 -19.59 -19.75
CA THR A 61 0.21 -18.76 -20.96
C THR A 61 1.54 -18.22 -21.44
N GLN A 62 2.51 -18.09 -20.55
CA GLN A 62 3.84 -17.58 -20.84
C GLN A 62 4.85 -18.66 -20.42
N ASN A 63 5.63 -19.18 -21.37
CA ASN A 63 6.74 -20.11 -21.09
C ASN A 63 7.85 -19.40 -20.33
N LEU A 64 7.65 -19.15 -19.05
CA LEU A 64 8.60 -18.44 -18.19
C LEU A 64 9.49 -19.46 -17.49
N ASP A 65 10.79 -19.16 -17.44
CA ASP A 65 11.75 -19.97 -16.70
C ASP A 65 11.42 -20.08 -15.20
N PRO A 66 11.77 -21.19 -14.56
CA PRO A 66 11.60 -21.35 -13.13
C PRO A 66 12.41 -20.30 -12.35
N VAL A 67 11.78 -19.74 -11.31
CA VAL A 67 12.45 -18.76 -10.43
C VAL A 67 13.64 -19.43 -9.76
N CYS A 68 14.85 -18.85 -9.90
CA CYS A 68 16.08 -19.39 -9.32
C CYS A 68 16.05 -19.34 -7.77
N ARG A 69 16.89 -20.15 -7.12
CA ARG A 69 16.92 -20.23 -5.63
C ARG A 69 17.23 -18.89 -4.97
N LYS A 70 18.14 -18.10 -5.55
CA LYS A 70 18.54 -16.78 -5.05
C LYS A 70 17.35 -15.81 -5.09
N ASP A 71 16.62 -15.77 -6.20
CA ASP A 71 15.46 -14.90 -6.35
C ASP A 71 14.30 -15.36 -5.44
N ARG A 72 14.09 -16.67 -5.25
CA ARG A 72 13.10 -17.18 -4.28
C ARG A 72 13.38 -16.70 -2.86
N PHE A 73 14.62 -16.78 -2.41
CA PHE A 73 14.99 -16.28 -1.08
C PHE A 73 14.77 -14.77 -0.98
N ALA A 74 15.19 -14.00 -1.98
CA ALA A 74 14.93 -12.57 -2.02
C ALA A 74 13.44 -12.25 -1.99
N LEU A 75 12.59 -12.99 -2.71
CA LEU A 75 11.13 -12.83 -2.69
C LEU A 75 10.51 -13.13 -1.33
N ILE A 76 11.05 -14.11 -0.58
CA ILE A 76 10.61 -14.40 0.79
C ILE A 76 10.94 -13.21 1.70
N VAL A 77 12.16 -12.68 1.64
CA VAL A 77 12.58 -11.52 2.44
C VAL A 77 11.79 -10.27 2.07
N LEU A 78 11.58 -10.04 0.78
CA LEU A 78 10.77 -8.91 0.31
C LEU A 78 9.30 -9.04 0.70
N GLY A 79 8.74 -10.25 0.67
CA GLY A 79 7.39 -10.50 1.15
C GLY A 79 7.26 -10.29 2.66
N PHE A 80 8.27 -10.71 3.42
CA PHE A 80 8.33 -10.46 4.86
C PHE A 80 8.34 -8.95 5.15
N LEU A 81 9.22 -8.16 4.52
CA LEU A 81 9.31 -6.72 4.76
C LEU A 81 8.12 -5.95 4.19
N GLY A 82 7.81 -6.15 2.90
CA GLY A 82 6.88 -5.29 2.18
C GLY A 82 5.41 -5.62 2.37
N TYR A 83 5.08 -6.87 2.64
CA TYR A 83 3.69 -7.30 2.79
C TYR A 83 3.32 -7.70 4.21
N TYR A 84 4.23 -8.35 4.97
CA TYR A 84 3.94 -8.71 6.36
C TYR A 84 4.28 -7.56 7.31
N VAL A 85 5.56 -7.18 7.47
CA VAL A 85 5.98 -6.16 8.44
C VAL A 85 5.30 -4.83 8.15
N SER A 86 5.33 -4.37 6.89
CA SER A 86 4.68 -3.13 6.50
C SER A 86 3.17 -3.16 6.81
N SER A 87 2.44 -4.21 6.39
CA SER A 87 1.00 -4.26 6.66
C SER A 87 0.66 -4.43 8.14
N TYR A 88 1.48 -5.13 8.90
CA TYR A 88 1.25 -5.29 10.34
C TYR A 88 1.43 -3.96 11.09
N LEU A 89 2.50 -3.23 10.80
CA LEU A 89 2.74 -1.90 11.38
C LEU A 89 1.64 -0.90 10.97
N ASP A 90 1.20 -0.94 9.71
CA ASP A 90 0.09 -0.15 9.21
C ASP A 90 -1.21 -0.43 9.98
N PHE A 91 -1.52 -1.70 10.20
CA PHE A 91 -2.71 -2.13 10.94
C PHE A 91 -2.64 -1.75 12.41
N LEU A 92 -1.47 -1.91 13.08
CA LEU A 92 -1.28 -1.41 14.44
C LEU A 92 -1.49 0.10 14.53
N GLY A 93 -1.01 0.86 13.55
CA GLY A 93 -1.27 2.30 13.50
C GLY A 93 -2.75 2.62 13.39
N LEU A 94 -3.49 1.91 12.54
CA LEU A 94 -4.94 2.09 12.36
C LEU A 94 -5.78 1.80 13.60
N GLU A 95 -5.24 1.15 14.62
CA GLU A 95 -5.95 1.01 15.90
C GLU A 95 -6.15 2.35 16.60
N THR A 96 -5.25 3.32 16.38
CA THR A 96 -5.20 4.57 17.15
C THR A 96 -5.31 5.84 16.31
N ILE A 97 -5.14 5.78 14.99
CA ILE A 97 -5.24 6.95 14.11
C ILE A 97 -6.41 6.83 13.13
N THR A 98 -6.83 7.95 12.55
CA THR A 98 -7.86 7.99 11.51
C THR A 98 -7.32 7.42 10.19
N VAL A 99 -8.23 6.92 9.33
CA VAL A 99 -7.83 6.43 7.99
C VAL A 99 -7.33 7.56 7.10
N GLY A 100 -7.80 8.79 7.36
CA GLY A 100 -7.32 9.98 6.67
C GLY A 100 -5.86 10.27 6.99
N LEU A 101 -5.48 10.25 8.28
CA LEU A 101 -4.10 10.47 8.72
C LEU A 101 -3.18 9.33 8.26
N GLU A 102 -3.60 8.06 8.40
CA GLU A 102 -2.86 6.90 7.86
C GLU A 102 -2.50 7.13 6.40
N ARG A 103 -3.48 7.51 5.59
CA ARG A 103 -3.28 7.69 4.16
C ARG A 103 -2.30 8.82 3.85
N ILE A 104 -2.40 9.94 4.56
CA ILE A 104 -1.48 11.08 4.39
C ILE A 104 -0.04 10.66 4.71
N ILE A 105 0.18 9.90 5.78
CA ILE A 105 1.52 9.39 6.14
C ILE A 105 2.04 8.41 5.08
N LEU A 106 1.23 7.47 4.61
CA LEU A 106 1.66 6.51 3.58
C LEU A 106 2.02 7.19 2.24
N TYR A 107 1.46 8.36 1.95
CA TYR A 107 1.84 9.15 0.76
C TYR A 107 3.24 9.76 0.85
N LEU A 108 3.91 9.69 1.98
CA LEU A 108 5.35 9.99 2.09
C LEU A 108 6.22 8.88 1.47
N THR A 109 5.68 7.69 1.19
CA THR A 109 6.44 6.55 0.66
C THR A 109 7.32 6.90 -0.54
N PRO A 110 6.87 7.63 -1.57
CA PRO A 110 7.74 8.01 -2.69
C PRO A 110 8.94 8.89 -2.26
N ALA A 111 8.74 9.78 -1.30
CA ALA A 111 9.81 10.60 -0.74
C ALA A 111 10.82 9.73 0.03
N ILE A 112 10.32 8.80 0.85
CA ILE A 112 11.14 7.83 1.58
C ILE A 112 11.94 6.94 0.60
N VAL A 113 11.32 6.46 -0.48
CA VAL A 113 12.00 5.69 -1.54
C VAL A 113 13.15 6.48 -2.15
N LEU A 114 12.97 7.77 -2.44
CA LEU A 114 14.04 8.61 -2.98
C LEU A 114 15.21 8.73 -1.99
N VAL A 115 14.92 9.06 -0.73
CA VAL A 115 15.93 9.20 0.32
C VAL A 115 16.70 7.88 0.51
N LEU A 116 15.98 6.77 0.69
CA LEU A 116 16.60 5.46 0.85
C LEU A 116 17.39 5.03 -0.40
N SER A 117 16.89 5.35 -1.61
CA SER A 117 17.63 5.04 -2.85
C SER A 117 18.95 5.80 -2.96
N GLN A 118 19.04 7.00 -2.38
CA GLN A 118 20.32 7.72 -2.30
C GLN A 118 21.33 6.96 -1.43
N PHE A 119 20.90 6.47 -0.26
CA PHE A 119 21.79 5.76 0.67
C PHE A 119 22.09 4.32 0.23
N LEU A 120 21.09 3.60 -0.30
CA LEU A 120 21.22 2.18 -0.64
C LEU A 120 21.78 1.94 -2.05
N LEU A 121 21.47 2.82 -3.00
CA LEU A 121 21.82 2.67 -4.41
C LEU A 121 22.69 3.82 -4.95
N ASN A 122 23.16 4.74 -4.10
CA ASN A 122 23.92 5.93 -4.45
C ASN A 122 23.30 6.80 -5.56
N LYS A 123 21.94 6.85 -5.61
CA LYS A 123 21.21 7.67 -6.59
C LYS A 123 21.19 9.13 -6.13
N ILE A 124 21.54 10.05 -7.03
CA ILE A 124 21.56 11.49 -6.74
C ILE A 124 20.13 12.04 -6.75
N ILE A 125 19.74 12.73 -5.67
CA ILE A 125 18.45 13.44 -5.56
C ILE A 125 18.64 14.87 -6.06
N SER A 126 17.81 15.31 -7.00
CA SER A 126 17.83 16.68 -7.51
C SER A 126 17.27 17.68 -6.46
N LYS A 127 17.66 18.96 -6.59
CA LYS A 127 17.14 20.03 -5.71
C LYS A 127 15.63 20.13 -5.76
N ARG A 128 15.00 19.91 -6.92
CA ARG A 128 13.54 19.93 -7.08
C ARG A 128 12.87 18.79 -6.30
N GLN A 129 13.47 17.61 -6.28
CA GLN A 129 12.99 16.48 -5.50
C GLN A 129 13.08 16.76 -3.99
N TRP A 130 14.18 17.39 -3.52
CA TRP A 130 14.33 17.81 -2.13
C TRP A 130 13.24 18.80 -1.71
N ILE A 131 12.94 19.81 -2.54
CA ILE A 131 11.87 20.79 -2.28
C ILE A 131 10.51 20.09 -2.22
N ALA A 132 10.21 19.24 -3.17
CA ALA A 132 8.95 18.50 -3.17
C ALA A 132 8.79 17.62 -1.93
N MET A 133 9.85 16.92 -1.50
CA MET A 133 9.82 16.14 -0.25
C MET A 133 9.56 17.03 0.97
N ALA A 134 10.26 18.14 1.09
CA ALA A 134 10.05 19.08 2.20
C ALA A 134 8.60 19.57 2.27
N VAL A 135 7.99 19.90 1.12
CA VAL A 135 6.58 20.29 1.02
C VAL A 135 5.66 19.15 1.45
N ALA A 136 5.92 17.90 1.03
CA ALA A 136 5.14 16.74 1.46
C ALA A 136 5.18 16.54 2.98
N TYR A 137 6.38 16.59 3.57
CA TYR A 137 6.53 16.44 5.02
C TYR A 137 5.83 17.56 5.80
N LEU A 138 5.87 18.80 5.31
CA LEU A 138 5.12 19.92 5.91
C LEU A 138 3.61 19.63 5.89
N GLY A 139 3.07 19.13 4.81
CA GLY A 139 1.65 18.75 4.72
C GLY A 139 1.26 17.71 5.77
N VAL A 140 2.10 16.68 5.98
CA VAL A 140 1.87 15.66 7.01
C VAL A 140 1.95 16.26 8.42
N ILE A 141 2.97 17.09 8.71
CA ILE A 141 3.16 17.70 10.02
C ILE A 141 1.95 18.57 10.42
N VAL A 142 1.39 19.33 9.48
CA VAL A 142 0.22 20.18 9.73
C VAL A 142 -0.98 19.36 10.18
N VAL A 143 -1.27 18.24 9.51
CA VAL A 143 -2.40 17.34 9.87
C VAL A 143 -2.11 16.65 11.19
N PHE A 144 -0.90 16.10 11.34
CA PHE A 144 -0.49 15.34 12.52
C PHE A 144 -0.53 16.19 13.79
N ALA A 145 -0.09 17.45 13.71
CA ALA A 145 -0.13 18.37 14.83
C ALA A 145 -1.57 18.69 15.31
N GLN A 146 -2.54 18.68 14.39
CA GLN A 146 -3.94 18.83 14.76
C GLN A 146 -4.47 17.58 15.48
N ASP A 147 -4.23 16.41 14.93
CA ASP A 147 -4.77 15.16 15.48
C ASP A 147 -4.17 14.88 16.87
N ILE A 148 -2.87 15.19 17.11
CA ILE A 148 -2.26 15.11 18.46
C ILE A 148 -2.97 16.02 19.48
N ARG A 149 -3.40 17.19 19.08
CA ARG A 149 -4.10 18.12 19.97
C ARG A 149 -5.41 17.56 20.50
N PHE A 150 -6.08 16.72 19.71
CA PHE A 150 -7.38 16.14 20.08
C PHE A 150 -7.25 14.78 20.76
N ASP A 151 -6.34 13.91 20.27
CA ASP A 151 -6.30 12.48 20.65
C ASP A 151 -5.00 12.10 21.39
N GLY A 152 -4.03 13.01 21.51
CA GLY A 152 -2.86 12.88 22.38
C GLY A 152 -1.81 11.83 21.94
N LEU A 153 -1.18 11.20 22.95
CA LEU A 153 -0.08 10.24 22.75
C LEU A 153 -0.41 9.01 21.88
N PRO A 154 -1.61 8.42 21.93
CA PRO A 154 -1.96 7.28 21.06
C PRO A 154 -1.81 7.60 19.57
N VAL A 155 -2.13 8.83 19.15
CA VAL A 155 -1.95 9.27 17.74
C VAL A 155 -0.48 9.32 17.36
N VAL A 156 0.40 9.74 18.27
CA VAL A 156 1.85 9.75 18.01
C VAL A 156 2.36 8.34 17.78
N ILE A 157 1.97 7.40 18.63
CA ILE A 157 2.40 6.00 18.53
C ILE A 157 1.87 5.38 17.24
N GLY A 158 0.58 5.55 16.94
CA GLY A 158 -0.02 5.05 15.70
C GLY A 158 0.61 5.65 14.45
N GLY A 159 0.87 6.96 14.46
CA GLY A 159 1.56 7.64 13.37
C GLY A 159 2.98 7.12 13.15
N LEU A 160 3.72 6.81 14.23
CA LEU A 160 5.05 6.20 14.14
C LEU A 160 4.99 4.78 13.56
N PHE A 161 3.99 3.97 13.91
CA PHE A 161 3.79 2.66 13.30
C PHE A 161 3.52 2.77 11.80
N VAL A 162 2.65 3.67 11.37
CA VAL A 162 2.37 3.88 9.94
C VAL A 162 3.60 4.44 9.20
N PHE A 163 4.37 5.31 9.83
CA PHE A 163 5.61 5.81 9.25
C PHE A 163 6.66 4.69 9.09
N ALA A 164 6.82 3.83 10.10
CA ALA A 164 7.68 2.66 10.02
C ALA A 164 7.20 1.66 8.95
N SER A 165 5.88 1.49 8.80
CA SER A 165 5.26 0.75 7.69
C SER A 165 5.70 1.32 6.33
N ALA A 166 5.62 2.64 6.15
CA ALA A 166 6.03 3.31 4.93
C ALA A 166 7.51 3.09 4.60
N ILE A 167 8.40 3.10 5.61
CA ILE A 167 9.83 2.78 5.45
C ILE A 167 10.02 1.32 5.01
N SER A 168 9.38 0.37 5.67
CA SER A 168 9.46 -1.05 5.34
C SER A 168 8.97 -1.32 3.91
N TYR A 169 7.87 -0.68 3.52
CA TYR A 169 7.34 -0.77 2.16
C TYR A 169 8.25 -0.09 1.13
N ALA A 170 8.90 1.03 1.47
CA ALA A 170 9.85 1.69 0.60
C ALA A 170 11.07 0.80 0.30
N ILE A 171 11.60 0.09 1.30
CA ILE A 171 12.68 -0.90 1.12
C ILE A 171 12.23 -1.99 0.15
N TYR A 172 11.02 -2.54 0.35
CA TYR A 172 10.42 -3.50 -0.57
C TYR A 172 10.37 -2.96 -2.01
N LEU A 173 9.88 -1.73 -2.21
CA LEU A 173 9.77 -1.12 -3.54
C LEU A 173 11.13 -0.98 -4.24
N ILE A 174 12.17 -0.57 -3.50
CA ILE A 174 13.52 -0.40 -4.04
C ILE A 174 14.05 -1.73 -4.57
N TYR A 175 14.06 -2.78 -3.76
CA TYR A 175 14.64 -4.07 -4.12
C TYR A 175 13.73 -4.89 -5.04
N SER A 176 12.40 -4.74 -4.96
CA SER A 176 11.49 -5.39 -5.90
C SER A 176 11.68 -4.85 -7.32
N GLY A 177 12.02 -3.57 -7.46
CA GLY A 177 12.35 -2.97 -8.76
C GLY A 177 13.53 -3.65 -9.48
N GLU A 178 14.50 -4.16 -8.72
CA GLU A 178 15.66 -4.89 -9.26
C GLU A 178 15.30 -6.32 -9.73
N ILE A 179 14.35 -6.95 -9.04
CA ILE A 179 14.00 -8.37 -9.26
C ILE A 179 12.86 -8.53 -10.27
N VAL A 180 11.97 -7.55 -10.36
CA VAL A 180 10.75 -7.64 -11.18
C VAL A 180 11.02 -7.92 -12.66
N SER A 181 12.11 -7.39 -13.21
CA SER A 181 12.50 -7.60 -14.60
C SER A 181 12.86 -9.06 -14.92
N ARG A 182 13.34 -9.83 -13.92
CA ARG A 182 13.71 -11.24 -14.07
C ARG A 182 12.59 -12.19 -13.74
N VAL A 183 11.81 -11.88 -12.71
CA VAL A 183 10.77 -12.80 -12.17
C VAL A 183 9.39 -12.52 -12.76
N GLY A 184 9.15 -11.29 -13.19
CA GLY A 184 7.83 -10.81 -13.58
C GLY A 184 6.99 -10.33 -12.38
N SER A 185 6.16 -9.31 -12.60
CA SER A 185 5.43 -8.64 -11.52
C SER A 185 4.41 -9.54 -10.82
N ILE A 186 3.68 -10.39 -11.56
CA ILE A 186 2.66 -11.29 -10.99
C ILE A 186 3.30 -12.35 -10.09
N ARG A 187 4.40 -12.96 -10.53
CA ARG A 187 5.16 -13.92 -9.72
C ARG A 187 5.73 -13.26 -8.48
N LEU A 188 6.35 -12.08 -8.61
CA LEU A 188 6.92 -11.34 -7.50
C LEU A 188 5.86 -11.14 -6.39
N VAL A 189 4.70 -10.61 -6.75
CA VAL A 189 3.64 -10.33 -5.76
C VAL A 189 3.04 -11.60 -5.17
N ALA A 190 2.86 -12.64 -5.95
CA ALA A 190 2.33 -13.90 -5.43
C ALA A 190 3.29 -14.57 -4.44
N TYR A 191 4.59 -14.62 -4.74
CA TYR A 191 5.58 -15.14 -3.79
C TYR A 191 5.69 -14.25 -2.53
N ALA A 192 5.68 -12.92 -2.70
CA ALA A 192 5.68 -12.00 -1.58
C ALA A 192 4.41 -12.15 -0.72
N SER A 193 3.25 -12.31 -1.35
CA SER A 193 1.98 -12.56 -0.65
C SER A 193 1.98 -13.90 0.09
N ALA A 194 2.55 -14.97 -0.51
CA ALA A 194 2.69 -16.27 0.17
C ALA A 194 3.61 -16.18 1.40
N SER A 195 4.74 -15.50 1.27
CA SER A 195 5.64 -15.23 2.41
C SER A 195 4.91 -14.46 3.52
N ALA A 196 4.21 -13.38 3.17
CA ALA A 196 3.46 -12.60 4.14
C ALA A 196 2.33 -13.41 4.79
N THR A 197 1.64 -14.27 4.04
CA THR A 197 0.62 -15.16 4.58
C THR A 197 1.22 -16.10 5.63
N PHE A 198 2.36 -16.70 5.32
CA PHE A 198 3.05 -17.60 6.25
C PHE A 198 3.37 -16.88 7.57
N PHE A 199 4.03 -15.71 7.51
CA PHE A 199 4.43 -14.98 8.72
C PHE A 199 3.23 -14.39 9.47
N SER A 200 2.20 -13.89 8.79
CA SER A 200 1.01 -13.35 9.46
C SER A 200 0.18 -14.43 10.14
N VAL A 201 0.03 -15.59 9.52
CA VAL A 201 -0.66 -16.73 10.15
C VAL A 201 0.15 -17.27 11.32
N LEU A 202 1.48 -17.41 11.17
CA LEU A 202 2.36 -17.83 12.25
C LEU A 202 2.25 -16.89 13.45
N GLN A 203 2.29 -15.58 13.22
CA GLN A 203 2.12 -14.57 14.26
C GLN A 203 0.75 -14.69 14.95
N ALA A 204 -0.33 -14.77 14.18
CA ALA A 204 -1.68 -14.89 14.76
C ALA A 204 -1.83 -16.17 15.61
N LEU A 205 -1.25 -17.29 15.18
CA LEU A 205 -1.24 -18.54 15.94
C LEU A 205 -0.40 -18.44 17.24
N ILE A 206 0.67 -17.64 17.25
CA ILE A 206 1.50 -17.44 18.45
C ILE A 206 0.81 -16.51 19.44
N VAL A 207 0.21 -15.41 18.94
CA VAL A 207 -0.41 -14.38 19.78
C VAL A 207 -1.73 -14.87 20.35
N ASN A 208 -2.60 -15.43 19.51
CA ASN A 208 -3.89 -15.96 19.91
C ASN A 208 -4.36 -17.05 18.92
N PRO A 209 -4.03 -18.34 19.20
CA PRO A 209 -4.32 -19.43 18.28
C PRO A 209 -5.80 -19.62 17.99
N VAL A 210 -6.69 -19.23 18.92
CA VAL A 210 -8.13 -19.39 18.78
C VAL A 210 -8.72 -18.26 17.93
N ALA A 211 -8.09 -17.08 17.91
CA ALA A 211 -8.63 -15.90 17.23
C ALA A 211 -8.91 -16.11 15.74
N LEU A 212 -8.13 -16.93 15.05
CA LEU A 212 -8.36 -17.21 13.61
C LEU A 212 -9.69 -17.94 13.35
N TRP A 213 -10.20 -18.69 14.33
CA TRP A 213 -11.35 -19.58 14.16
C TRP A 213 -12.59 -19.09 14.93
N SER A 214 -12.42 -18.18 15.89
CA SER A 214 -13.48 -17.72 16.80
C SER A 214 -14.00 -16.32 16.51
N GLN A 215 -13.70 -15.77 15.34
CA GLN A 215 -14.18 -14.42 14.96
C GLN A 215 -15.67 -14.42 14.62
N PRO A 216 -16.37 -13.31 14.86
CA PRO A 216 -17.71 -13.11 14.32
C PRO A 216 -17.75 -13.29 12.80
N MET A 217 -18.85 -13.81 12.25
CA MET A 217 -19.00 -14.03 10.80
C MET A 217 -18.74 -12.75 9.99
N ALA A 218 -19.09 -11.58 10.53
CA ALA A 218 -18.83 -10.29 9.91
C ALA A 218 -17.34 -10.05 9.64
N VAL A 219 -16.44 -10.46 10.55
CA VAL A 219 -14.98 -10.33 10.38
C VAL A 219 -14.49 -11.20 9.23
N TYR A 220 -14.98 -12.44 9.11
CA TYR A 220 -14.62 -13.31 7.98
C TYR A 220 -15.11 -12.72 6.64
N GLN A 221 -16.35 -12.25 6.56
CA GLN A 221 -16.91 -11.62 5.36
C GLN A 221 -16.12 -10.37 4.96
N LEU A 222 -15.80 -9.49 5.93
CA LEU A 222 -14.98 -8.32 5.72
C LEU A 222 -13.56 -8.70 5.29
N SER A 223 -12.98 -9.75 5.85
CA SER A 223 -11.63 -10.23 5.49
C SER A 223 -11.59 -10.85 4.10
N VAL A 224 -12.61 -11.59 3.68
CA VAL A 224 -12.76 -12.07 2.29
C VAL A 224 -12.86 -10.90 1.32
N PHE A 225 -13.69 -9.90 1.65
CA PHE A 225 -13.82 -8.69 0.86
C PHE A 225 -12.49 -7.92 0.78
N ASN A 226 -11.78 -7.79 1.90
CA ASN A 226 -10.48 -7.12 1.96
C ASN A 226 -9.42 -7.86 1.12
N GLY A 227 -9.31 -9.18 1.26
CA GLY A 227 -8.35 -10.00 0.52
C GLY A 227 -8.61 -10.01 -0.99
N SER A 228 -9.88 -10.07 -1.41
CA SER A 228 -10.26 -10.11 -2.82
C SER A 228 -10.35 -8.69 -3.43
N PHE A 229 -11.27 -7.87 -2.97
CA PHE A 229 -11.61 -6.58 -3.60
C PHE A 229 -10.73 -5.41 -3.18
N CYS A 230 -10.11 -5.44 -2.00
CA CYS A 230 -9.22 -4.36 -1.57
C CYS A 230 -7.72 -4.73 -1.70
N THR A 231 -7.39 -5.95 -2.12
CA THR A 231 -6.00 -6.39 -2.27
C THR A 231 -5.73 -6.92 -3.68
N PHE A 232 -6.36 -8.01 -4.08
CA PHE A 232 -6.07 -8.68 -5.36
C PHE A 232 -6.62 -7.91 -6.58
N VAL A 233 -7.92 -7.55 -6.59
CA VAL A 233 -8.56 -6.87 -7.72
C VAL A 233 -7.93 -5.50 -8.03
N PRO A 234 -7.65 -4.62 -7.04
CA PRO A 234 -6.97 -3.35 -7.31
C PRO A 234 -5.62 -3.54 -7.97
N MET A 235 -4.89 -4.55 -7.53
CA MET A 235 -3.60 -4.86 -8.10
C MET A 235 -3.69 -5.27 -9.57
N LEU A 236 -4.64 -6.13 -9.93
CA LEU A 236 -4.89 -6.47 -11.32
C LEU A 236 -5.24 -5.25 -12.16
N PHE A 237 -6.12 -4.38 -11.66
CA PHE A 237 -6.53 -3.17 -12.37
C PHE A 237 -5.35 -2.23 -12.62
N ILE A 238 -4.54 -1.99 -11.59
CA ILE A 238 -3.33 -1.18 -11.71
C ILE A 238 -2.34 -1.79 -12.71
N MET A 239 -2.13 -3.10 -12.67
CA MET A 239 -1.23 -3.78 -13.61
C MET A 239 -1.72 -3.69 -15.06
N ILE A 240 -3.02 -3.89 -15.30
CA ILE A 240 -3.62 -3.73 -16.64
C ILE A 240 -3.45 -2.28 -17.12
N ALA A 241 -3.67 -1.31 -16.24
CA ALA A 241 -3.49 0.09 -16.57
C ALA A 241 -2.01 0.41 -16.91
N VAL A 242 -1.07 -0.03 -16.07
CA VAL A 242 0.37 0.16 -16.30
C VAL A 242 0.81 -0.43 -17.64
N ASN A 243 0.33 -1.62 -17.98
CA ASN A 243 0.64 -2.26 -19.27
C ASN A 243 0.06 -1.51 -20.48
N ARG A 244 -1.07 -0.81 -20.32
CA ARG A 244 -1.74 -0.11 -21.43
C ARG A 244 -1.30 1.35 -21.62
N VAL A 245 -1.11 2.07 -20.51
CA VAL A 245 -0.84 3.52 -20.55
C VAL A 245 0.48 3.92 -19.89
N GLY A 246 1.22 2.94 -19.37
CA GLY A 246 2.49 3.17 -18.69
C GLY A 246 2.32 3.54 -17.20
N SER A 247 3.40 3.37 -16.43
CA SER A 247 3.40 3.58 -14.99
C SER A 247 3.08 5.01 -14.56
N GLY A 248 3.52 6.01 -15.34
CA GLY A 248 3.31 7.42 -15.01
C GLY A 248 1.84 7.84 -15.04
N LEU A 249 1.10 7.47 -16.08
CA LEU A 249 -0.34 7.78 -16.18
C LEU A 249 -1.18 6.96 -15.22
N ALA A 250 -0.83 5.69 -15.01
CA ALA A 250 -1.49 4.84 -14.02
C ALA A 250 -1.31 5.41 -12.59
N ALA A 251 -0.11 5.91 -12.24
CA ALA A 251 0.15 6.54 -10.95
C ALA A 251 -0.63 7.86 -10.78
N GLN A 252 -0.75 8.68 -11.84
CA GLN A 252 -1.56 9.90 -11.81
C GLN A 252 -3.05 9.59 -11.57
N ALA A 253 -3.59 8.57 -12.25
CA ALA A 253 -4.97 8.12 -12.01
C ALA A 253 -5.15 7.58 -10.58
N GLY A 254 -4.11 6.98 -10.00
CA GLY A 254 -4.07 6.51 -8.60
C GLY A 254 -4.13 7.63 -7.55
N ALA A 255 -3.83 8.89 -7.92
CA ALA A 255 -3.89 10.03 -7.01
C ALA A 255 -5.31 10.33 -6.47
N ILE A 256 -6.35 9.71 -7.02
CA ILE A 256 -7.71 9.74 -6.45
C ILE A 256 -7.83 8.98 -5.13
N GLY A 257 -6.90 8.05 -4.84
CA GLY A 257 -6.92 7.18 -3.67
C GLY A 257 -7.08 7.92 -2.33
N PRO A 258 -6.25 8.92 -1.99
CA PRO A 258 -6.37 9.67 -0.74
C PRO A 258 -7.72 10.35 -0.56
N VAL A 259 -8.22 10.98 -1.64
CA VAL A 259 -9.53 11.62 -1.63
C VAL A 259 -10.61 10.57 -1.33
N ALA A 260 -10.55 9.43 -2.01
CA ALA A 260 -11.45 8.31 -1.76
C ALA A 260 -11.36 7.80 -0.32
N THR A 261 -10.16 7.70 0.26
CA THR A 261 -9.97 7.23 1.64
C THR A 261 -10.66 8.14 2.65
N ILE A 262 -10.48 9.48 2.54
CA ILE A 262 -11.11 10.43 3.46
C ILE A 262 -12.64 10.35 3.33
N PHE A 263 -13.15 10.32 2.09
CA PHE A 263 -14.59 10.22 1.85
C PHE A 263 -15.18 8.91 2.39
N LEU A 264 -14.51 7.78 2.18
CA LEU A 264 -14.93 6.48 2.71
C LEU A 264 -14.85 6.43 4.25
N GLY A 265 -13.83 7.05 4.85
CA GLY A 265 -13.69 7.16 6.31
C GLY A 265 -14.84 7.97 6.92
N TRP A 266 -15.17 9.11 6.29
CA TRP A 266 -16.33 9.89 6.70
C TRP A 266 -17.65 9.11 6.59
N TYR A 267 -17.86 8.44 5.46
CA TYR A 267 -19.14 7.76 5.18
C TYR A 267 -19.34 6.47 6.01
N PHE A 268 -18.30 5.62 6.12
CA PHE A 268 -18.42 4.30 6.76
C PHE A 268 -18.01 4.29 8.22
N LEU A 269 -17.11 5.16 8.65
CA LEU A 269 -16.56 5.19 10.00
C LEU A 269 -16.99 6.42 10.80
N ALA A 270 -17.79 7.31 10.19
CA ALA A 270 -18.19 8.58 10.78
C ALA A 270 -16.98 9.45 11.24
N GLU A 271 -15.81 9.28 10.61
CA GLU A 271 -14.64 10.10 10.90
C GLU A 271 -14.88 11.55 10.49
N ARG A 272 -14.49 12.50 11.33
CA ARG A 272 -14.65 13.92 11.03
C ARG A 272 -13.60 14.35 10.00
N ILE A 273 -14.07 14.96 8.91
CA ILE A 273 -13.16 15.58 7.94
C ILE A 273 -12.83 16.99 8.44
N SER A 274 -11.58 17.24 8.79
CA SER A 274 -11.13 18.58 9.14
C SER A 274 -10.63 19.35 7.92
N VAL A 275 -10.75 20.67 7.96
CA VAL A 275 -10.21 21.56 6.92
C VAL A 275 -8.70 21.36 6.78
N LEU A 276 -7.99 21.17 7.90
CA LEU A 276 -6.54 20.95 7.91
C LEU A 276 -6.16 19.61 7.25
N GLN A 277 -6.97 18.55 7.40
CA GLN A 277 -6.77 17.30 6.67
C GLN A 277 -6.89 17.50 5.16
N LEU A 278 -7.88 18.27 4.71
CA LEU A 278 -8.03 18.59 3.27
C LEU A 278 -6.86 19.43 2.74
N VAL A 279 -6.43 20.42 3.50
CA VAL A 279 -5.27 21.27 3.15
C VAL A 279 -3.98 20.45 3.12
N GLY A 280 -3.71 19.67 4.16
CA GLY A 280 -2.52 18.81 4.23
C GLY A 280 -2.49 17.79 3.09
N MET A 281 -3.63 17.17 2.78
CA MET A 281 -3.76 16.27 1.63
C MET A 281 -3.48 16.99 0.30
N ALA A 282 -4.05 18.17 0.09
CA ALA A 282 -3.78 18.95 -1.12
C ALA A 282 -2.28 19.25 -1.27
N ILE A 283 -1.62 19.66 -0.19
CA ILE A 283 -0.16 19.90 -0.16
C ILE A 283 0.62 18.63 -0.56
N VAL A 284 0.28 17.48 0.02
CA VAL A 284 0.94 16.21 -0.28
C VAL A 284 0.71 15.78 -1.73
N LEU A 285 -0.50 15.93 -2.26
CA LEU A 285 -0.82 15.59 -3.65
C LEU A 285 -0.08 16.50 -4.65
N ILE A 286 0.01 17.80 -4.36
CA ILE A 286 0.79 18.76 -5.18
C ILE A 286 2.26 18.37 -5.18
N SER A 287 2.82 18.08 -4.02
CA SER A 287 4.20 17.63 -3.87
C SER A 287 4.47 16.36 -4.68
N MET A 288 3.57 15.38 -4.61
CA MET A 288 3.68 14.14 -5.38
C MET A 288 3.60 14.40 -6.89
N GLY A 289 2.74 15.31 -7.33
CA GLY A 289 2.69 15.77 -8.72
C GLY A 289 4.03 16.34 -9.20
N ILE A 290 4.70 17.16 -8.37
CA ILE A 290 6.03 17.71 -8.67
C ILE A 290 7.07 16.58 -8.79
N LEU A 291 7.07 15.60 -7.86
CA LEU A 291 8.00 14.46 -7.91
C LEU A 291 7.84 13.63 -9.18
N LEU A 292 6.60 13.39 -9.61
CA LEU A 292 6.31 12.62 -10.83
C LEU A 292 6.78 13.33 -12.10
N THR A 293 6.63 14.65 -12.18
CA THR A 293 7.09 15.44 -13.34
C THR A 293 8.60 15.49 -13.45
N VAL A 294 9.31 15.63 -12.33
CA VAL A 294 10.79 15.63 -12.29
C VAL A 294 11.36 14.28 -12.70
N ASN A 295 10.80 13.17 -12.22
CA ASN A 295 11.24 11.83 -12.60
C ASN A 295 11.02 11.52 -14.09
N ARG A 296 10.02 12.16 -14.72
CA ARG A 296 9.74 12.01 -16.15
C ARG A 296 10.79 12.71 -17.01
N SER A 297 11.19 13.93 -16.65
CA SER A 297 12.24 14.66 -17.39
C SER A 297 13.58 13.94 -17.35
N GLN A 298 13.96 13.34 -16.24
CA GLN A 298 15.23 12.57 -16.13
C GLN A 298 15.25 11.27 -16.94
N ARG A 299 14.08 10.69 -17.29
CA ARG A 299 13.99 9.50 -18.16
C ARG A 299 14.06 9.84 -19.66
N VAL A 300 13.83 11.08 -20.04
CA VAL A 300 13.87 11.53 -21.45
C VAL A 300 15.28 11.94 -21.85
N GLU A 301 16.17 12.21 -20.87
CA GLU A 301 17.56 12.63 -21.10
C GLU A 301 18.57 11.45 -21.09
N VAL A 302 18.08 10.20 -20.93
CA VAL A 302 18.87 8.96 -21.02
C VAL A 302 18.34 8.10 -22.17
#